data_cb6342a63ed80c98ad9ac12a32aa162b
#
_entry.id   cb6342a63ed80c98ad9ac12a32aa162b
#
_cell.length_a   1.000
_cell.length_b   1.000
_cell.length_c   1.000
_cell.angle_alpha   90.00
_cell.angle_beta   90.00
_cell.angle_gamma   90.00
#
_symmetry.space_group_name_H-M   'P 1'
#
loop_
_entity.id
_entity.type
_entity.pdbx_description
1 polymer ?
#
loop_
_entity_poly.entity_id
_entity_poly.type
_entity_poly.pdbx_seq_one_letter_code
_entity_poly.pdbx_strand_id
1 'polypeptide(L)'
;MRFLPVGPRTLLVELADLDATLALFDALLADPVEGVTEIIPAARTLMVRVAPGFAADRALAAAILARQPAPGTVREAGPVETVVIPVTYDGADLDAVARHMNLTVAEVIAAHQAATWQVAFCGFAPGFAYMTGDDPRFDVPRRPAPRTRIPAGSVALAARFCGIYPQDTPGGWQLIGTTRVPMWDLSRDPPALLRPGVRARFVEGVAEVHPSAAIPEPQGQPALTVMQTAFPIVFQDEGRPGQGGQGVSASGALDMGAMRRANRAVGNPSGAPVLEITLGPVRLRADQPVTLALTGAALAVVAGHPMPTAFALDAGDEVMIPPPAAGMRSYLALRGGFDVAPVLGSAATDTLAFVGPDPLTNGARLHAANRPAAAIAAPEDQPSLPKPGDTVELPVTLGPRADWFTPDMIAHFLSQDWLVTPQSSRVGIRLEGAPITRDDARELPSEGTETGAIQIPHSGQPVLFLADHPLTGGYPVIATLRPEALDLAGQIPPGARIRFTAAAPFHDIKVQP
;
A
#
# COMPACT_ATOMS: atom_id res chain seq x y z
N MET A 1 -1.64 -24.49 -12.30
CA MET A 1 -1.77 -23.61 -11.13
C MET A 1 -0.68 -23.93 -10.13
N ARG A 2 -0.02 -22.92 -9.54
CA ARG A 2 0.98 -23.07 -8.46
C ARG A 2 0.51 -22.27 -7.25
N PHE A 3 0.80 -22.76 -6.05
CA PHE A 3 0.52 -22.07 -4.80
C PHE A 3 1.84 -21.70 -4.13
N LEU A 4 2.12 -20.42 -4.06
CA LEU A 4 3.40 -19.87 -3.62
C LEU A 4 3.23 -19.23 -2.23
N PRO A 5 4.03 -19.63 -1.22
CA PRO A 5 3.93 -19.03 0.11
C PRO A 5 4.39 -17.57 0.07
N VAL A 6 3.61 -16.68 0.68
CA VAL A 6 3.98 -15.27 0.93
C VAL A 6 4.20 -15.07 2.42
N GLY A 7 3.29 -15.56 3.24
CA GLY A 7 3.34 -15.44 4.69
C GLY A 7 2.38 -16.41 5.36
N PRO A 8 2.28 -16.42 6.68
CA PRO A 8 1.44 -17.39 7.40
C PRO A 8 -0.06 -17.23 7.09
N ARG A 9 -0.49 -16.07 6.58
CA ARG A 9 -1.87 -15.77 6.25
C ARG A 9 -2.08 -15.29 4.82
N THR A 10 -1.06 -15.39 3.98
CA THR A 10 -1.11 -14.92 2.60
C THR A 10 -0.42 -15.90 1.68
N LEU A 11 -1.08 -16.28 0.61
CA LEU A 11 -0.49 -17.05 -0.48
C LEU A 11 -0.73 -16.37 -1.83
N LEU A 12 0.15 -16.65 -2.78
CA LEU A 12 0.03 -16.22 -4.16
C LEU A 12 -0.32 -17.43 -5.03
N VAL A 13 -1.44 -17.37 -5.74
CA VAL A 13 -1.86 -18.37 -6.71
C VAL A 13 -1.38 -17.93 -8.08
N GLU A 14 -0.47 -18.67 -8.70
CA GLU A 14 0.01 -18.42 -10.05
C GLU A 14 -0.75 -19.25 -11.07
N LEU A 15 -1.22 -18.59 -12.14
CA LEU A 15 -2.00 -19.18 -13.23
C LEU A 15 -1.27 -19.05 -14.57
N ALA A 16 -1.83 -19.68 -15.60
CA ALA A 16 -1.22 -19.69 -16.93
C ALA A 16 -1.21 -18.30 -17.58
N ASP A 17 -2.32 -17.58 -17.47
CA ASP A 17 -2.57 -16.29 -18.12
C ASP A 17 -3.60 -15.46 -17.35
N LEU A 18 -3.91 -14.27 -17.86
CA LEU A 18 -4.88 -13.36 -17.27
C LEU A 18 -6.30 -13.94 -17.31
N ASP A 19 -6.69 -14.64 -18.36
CA ASP A 19 -8.06 -15.14 -18.52
C ASP A 19 -8.33 -16.23 -17.47
N ALA A 20 -7.39 -17.15 -17.25
CA ALA A 20 -7.44 -18.12 -16.16
C ALA A 20 -7.45 -17.44 -14.77
N THR A 21 -6.72 -16.33 -14.62
CA THR A 21 -6.67 -15.56 -13.36
C THR A 21 -8.04 -14.95 -13.05
N LEU A 22 -8.66 -14.29 -14.03
CA LEU A 22 -9.96 -13.67 -13.86
C LEU A 22 -11.08 -14.68 -13.70
N ALA A 23 -11.02 -15.82 -14.42
CA ALA A 23 -12.00 -16.89 -14.26
C ALA A 23 -11.97 -17.49 -12.84
N LEU A 24 -10.78 -17.74 -12.28
CA LEU A 24 -10.66 -18.19 -10.90
C LEU A 24 -11.10 -17.11 -9.89
N PHE A 25 -10.76 -15.84 -10.14
CA PHE A 25 -11.20 -14.73 -9.31
C PHE A 25 -12.73 -14.66 -9.21
N ASP A 26 -13.43 -14.73 -10.36
CA ASP A 26 -14.89 -14.72 -10.39
C ASP A 26 -15.48 -15.96 -9.68
N ALA A 27 -14.89 -17.13 -9.85
CA ALA A 27 -15.32 -18.35 -9.17
C ALA A 27 -15.19 -18.26 -7.65
N LEU A 28 -14.10 -17.65 -7.15
CA LEU A 28 -13.88 -17.41 -5.72
C LEU A 28 -14.79 -16.34 -5.14
N LEU A 29 -15.25 -15.38 -5.95
CA LEU A 29 -16.27 -14.40 -5.54
C LEU A 29 -17.67 -15.04 -5.49
N ALA A 30 -17.98 -15.93 -6.44
CA ALA A 30 -19.27 -16.61 -6.51
C ALA A 30 -19.44 -17.69 -5.43
N ASP A 31 -18.36 -18.42 -5.11
CA ASP A 31 -18.30 -19.43 -4.05
C ASP A 31 -17.10 -19.14 -3.12
N PRO A 32 -17.25 -18.21 -2.15
CA PRO A 32 -16.17 -17.79 -1.28
C PRO A 32 -15.59 -18.96 -0.44
N VAL A 33 -14.27 -18.92 -0.26
CA VAL A 33 -13.57 -19.82 0.66
C VAL A 33 -13.66 -19.27 2.07
N GLU A 34 -14.03 -20.11 3.03
CA GLU A 34 -14.10 -19.73 4.44
C GLU A 34 -12.77 -19.15 4.94
N GLY A 35 -12.85 -18.07 5.69
CA GLY A 35 -11.69 -17.36 6.24
C GLY A 35 -10.96 -16.45 5.25
N VAL A 36 -11.23 -16.49 3.96
CA VAL A 36 -10.66 -15.54 3.00
C VAL A 36 -11.26 -14.16 3.22
N THR A 37 -10.40 -13.16 3.43
CA THR A 37 -10.79 -11.76 3.68
C THR A 37 -10.55 -10.85 2.50
N GLU A 38 -9.59 -11.19 1.64
CA GLU A 38 -9.25 -10.38 0.49
C GLU A 38 -8.61 -11.22 -0.62
N ILE A 39 -8.96 -10.91 -1.87
CA ILE A 39 -8.36 -11.49 -3.06
C ILE A 39 -7.93 -10.34 -3.97
N ILE A 40 -6.64 -10.25 -4.27
CA ILE A 40 -6.07 -9.20 -5.12
C ILE A 40 -5.64 -9.82 -6.45
N PRO A 41 -6.41 -9.60 -7.53
CA PRO A 41 -6.02 -10.06 -8.85
C PRO A 41 -4.90 -9.18 -9.44
N ALA A 42 -4.06 -9.81 -10.26
CA ALA A 42 -3.00 -9.17 -11.02
C ALA A 42 -2.86 -9.84 -12.41
N ALA A 43 -1.75 -9.63 -13.11
CA ALA A 43 -1.63 -10.08 -14.51
C ALA A 43 -1.74 -11.60 -14.70
N ARG A 44 -1.21 -12.39 -13.77
CA ARG A 44 -1.20 -13.88 -13.82
C ARG A 44 -1.34 -14.49 -12.43
N THR A 45 -1.70 -13.70 -11.43
CA THR A 45 -1.73 -14.17 -10.04
C THR A 45 -2.94 -13.65 -9.29
N LEU A 46 -3.38 -14.44 -8.30
CA LEU A 46 -4.29 -13.97 -7.25
C LEU A 46 -3.52 -14.01 -5.92
N MET A 47 -3.40 -12.88 -5.24
CA MET A 47 -2.96 -12.87 -3.86
C MET A 47 -4.17 -13.06 -2.95
N VAL A 48 -4.13 -14.09 -2.12
CA VAL A 48 -5.25 -14.49 -1.24
C VAL A 48 -4.82 -14.33 0.21
N ARG A 49 -5.56 -13.51 0.96
CA ARG A 49 -5.38 -13.27 2.40
C ARG A 49 -6.47 -13.92 3.20
N VAL A 50 -6.11 -14.46 4.38
CA VAL A 50 -7.07 -15.05 5.32
C VAL A 50 -7.10 -14.31 6.65
N ALA A 51 -8.23 -14.39 7.35
CA ALA A 51 -8.47 -13.80 8.66
C ALA A 51 -7.53 -14.40 9.73
N PRO A 52 -7.32 -13.69 10.87
CA PRO A 52 -6.72 -14.28 12.06
C PRO A 52 -7.44 -15.58 12.48
N GLY A 53 -6.68 -16.61 12.80
CA GLY A 53 -7.20 -17.95 13.11
C GLY A 53 -7.20 -18.91 11.91
N PHE A 54 -7.03 -18.42 10.69
CA PHE A 54 -6.82 -19.23 9.49
C PHE A 54 -5.36 -19.18 9.03
N ALA A 55 -4.94 -20.15 8.23
CA ALA A 55 -3.57 -20.26 7.71
C ALA A 55 -3.56 -20.35 6.18
N ALA A 56 -2.53 -19.74 5.58
CA ALA A 56 -2.24 -19.88 4.15
C ALA A 56 -1.46 -21.18 3.91
N ASP A 57 -2.14 -22.30 4.00
CA ASP A 57 -1.59 -23.65 4.01
C ASP A 57 -2.15 -24.53 2.86
N ARG A 58 -1.90 -25.82 2.97
CA ARG A 58 -2.38 -26.82 2.02
C ARG A 58 -3.91 -26.95 1.98
N ALA A 59 -4.60 -26.69 3.10
CA ALA A 59 -6.06 -26.77 3.15
C ALA A 59 -6.68 -25.61 2.36
N LEU A 60 -6.18 -24.37 2.55
CA LEU A 60 -6.57 -23.23 1.75
C LEU A 60 -6.30 -23.46 0.26
N ALA A 61 -5.10 -23.94 -0.08
CA ALA A 61 -4.73 -24.21 -1.48
C ALA A 61 -5.66 -25.28 -2.11
N ALA A 62 -6.05 -26.31 -1.37
CA ALA A 62 -7.01 -27.32 -1.82
C ALA A 62 -8.42 -26.75 -2.02
N ALA A 63 -8.88 -25.89 -1.10
CA ALA A 63 -10.18 -25.23 -1.22
C ALA A 63 -10.25 -24.30 -2.45
N ILE A 64 -9.15 -23.59 -2.75
CA ILE A 64 -9.05 -22.76 -3.97
C ILE A 64 -9.02 -23.64 -5.22
N LEU A 65 -8.24 -24.72 -5.21
CA LEU A 65 -8.14 -25.66 -6.35
C LEU A 65 -9.51 -26.30 -6.69
N ALA A 66 -10.30 -26.62 -5.68
CA ALA A 66 -11.65 -27.17 -5.86
C ALA A 66 -12.62 -26.23 -6.59
N ARG A 67 -12.32 -24.93 -6.61
CA ARG A 67 -13.11 -23.87 -7.30
C ARG A 67 -12.53 -23.49 -8.67
N GLN A 68 -11.50 -24.21 -9.12
CA GLN A 68 -10.91 -23.93 -10.43
C GLN A 68 -11.94 -24.18 -11.54
N PRO A 69 -12.27 -23.18 -12.37
CA PRO A 69 -13.16 -23.39 -13.52
C PRO A 69 -12.57 -24.40 -14.52
N ALA A 70 -13.44 -25.08 -15.26
CA ALA A 70 -13.00 -25.93 -16.35
C ALA A 70 -12.20 -25.13 -17.39
N PRO A 71 -11.18 -25.74 -18.03
CA PRO A 71 -10.44 -25.08 -19.09
C PRO A 71 -11.38 -24.56 -20.19
N GLY A 72 -11.22 -23.31 -20.61
CA GLY A 72 -12.06 -22.68 -21.65
C GLY A 72 -13.41 -22.16 -21.16
N THR A 73 -13.66 -22.12 -19.84
CA THR A 73 -14.85 -21.44 -19.31
C THR A 73 -14.79 -19.96 -19.71
N VAL A 74 -15.71 -19.56 -20.56
CA VAL A 74 -15.87 -18.14 -20.95
C VAL A 74 -16.52 -17.40 -19.78
N ARG A 75 -15.93 -16.28 -19.40
CA ARG A 75 -16.49 -15.40 -18.39
C ARG A 75 -17.90 -14.96 -18.82
N GLU A 76 -18.93 -15.44 -18.15
CA GLU A 76 -20.29 -14.92 -18.36
C GLU A 76 -20.34 -13.48 -17.85
N ALA A 77 -20.51 -12.55 -18.79
CA ALA A 77 -20.75 -11.17 -18.43
C ALA A 77 -22.19 -11.06 -17.90
N GLY A 78 -22.36 -11.05 -16.58
CA GLY A 78 -23.59 -10.53 -15.96
C GLY A 78 -23.87 -9.09 -16.42
N PRO A 79 -24.93 -8.44 -15.95
CA PRO A 79 -25.17 -7.02 -16.26
C PRO A 79 -23.94 -6.20 -15.83
N VAL A 80 -23.17 -5.75 -16.84
CA VAL A 80 -21.89 -5.09 -16.61
C VAL A 80 -22.11 -3.58 -16.67
N GLU A 81 -21.79 -2.92 -15.57
CA GLU A 81 -21.71 -1.46 -15.54
C GLU A 81 -20.76 -0.97 -16.64
N THR A 82 -21.23 -0.04 -17.47
CA THR A 82 -20.40 0.58 -18.51
C THR A 82 -20.24 2.06 -18.23
N VAL A 83 -19.01 2.49 -18.06
CA VAL A 83 -18.64 3.89 -17.86
C VAL A 83 -18.18 4.49 -19.18
N VAL A 84 -18.76 5.62 -19.57
CA VAL A 84 -18.35 6.37 -20.76
C VAL A 84 -17.31 7.42 -20.35
N ILE A 85 -16.14 7.41 -21.00
CA ILE A 85 -15.01 8.27 -20.67
C ILE A 85 -14.67 9.15 -21.88
N PRO A 86 -14.97 10.47 -21.82
CA PRO A 86 -14.53 11.42 -22.82
C PRO A 86 -13.01 11.59 -22.78
N VAL A 87 -12.36 11.55 -23.95
CA VAL A 87 -10.90 11.65 -24.11
C VAL A 87 -10.56 12.68 -25.18
N THR A 88 -9.60 13.53 -24.88
CA THR A 88 -8.89 14.34 -25.87
C THR A 88 -7.65 13.56 -26.30
N TYR A 89 -7.54 13.21 -27.59
CA TYR A 89 -6.43 12.41 -28.10
C TYR A 89 -5.22 13.29 -28.44
N ASP A 90 -4.59 13.83 -27.42
CA ASP A 90 -3.43 14.74 -27.43
C ASP A 90 -2.15 14.11 -26.85
N GLY A 91 -2.13 12.78 -26.70
CA GLY A 91 -1.06 12.07 -26.05
C GLY A 91 0.28 12.15 -26.77
N ALA A 92 1.35 12.42 -26.04
CA ALA A 92 2.70 12.62 -26.59
C ALA A 92 3.27 11.40 -27.35
N ASP A 93 2.69 10.21 -27.17
CA ASP A 93 3.16 8.98 -27.82
C ASP A 93 2.21 8.46 -28.91
N LEU A 94 1.14 9.18 -29.22
CA LEU A 94 0.09 8.73 -30.14
C LEU A 94 0.65 8.39 -31.52
N ASP A 95 1.57 9.20 -32.06
CA ASP A 95 2.28 8.93 -33.32
C ASP A 95 3.18 7.68 -33.24
N ALA A 96 3.80 7.44 -32.08
CA ALA A 96 4.64 6.26 -31.89
C ALA A 96 3.79 4.98 -31.81
N VAL A 97 2.65 5.04 -31.15
CA VAL A 97 1.65 3.95 -31.09
C VAL A 97 1.11 3.66 -32.49
N ALA A 98 0.77 4.70 -33.27
CA ALA A 98 0.26 4.56 -34.64
C ALA A 98 1.29 3.83 -35.53
N ARG A 99 2.56 4.22 -35.47
CA ARG A 99 3.65 3.53 -36.20
C ARG A 99 3.81 2.07 -35.75
N HIS A 100 3.75 1.81 -34.44
CA HIS A 100 3.85 0.44 -33.90
C HIS A 100 2.71 -0.45 -34.40
N MET A 101 1.50 0.06 -34.41
CA MET A 101 0.30 -0.66 -34.87
C MET A 101 0.19 -0.72 -36.41
N ASN A 102 1.07 -0.03 -37.12
CA ASN A 102 1.00 0.16 -38.59
C ASN A 102 -0.33 0.76 -39.05
N LEU A 103 -0.79 1.77 -38.33
CA LEU A 103 -2.04 2.52 -38.56
C LEU A 103 -1.75 4.02 -38.63
N THR A 104 -2.68 4.78 -39.19
CA THR A 104 -2.71 6.23 -39.02
C THR A 104 -3.20 6.60 -37.61
N VAL A 105 -2.91 7.80 -37.15
CA VAL A 105 -3.41 8.33 -35.87
C VAL A 105 -4.95 8.27 -35.82
N ALA A 106 -5.64 8.63 -36.88
CA ALA A 106 -7.11 8.58 -36.98
C ALA A 106 -7.65 7.15 -36.83
N GLU A 107 -6.98 6.17 -37.41
CA GLU A 107 -7.35 4.75 -37.27
C GLU A 107 -7.09 4.20 -35.86
N VAL A 108 -6.00 4.63 -35.19
CA VAL A 108 -5.76 4.27 -33.78
C VAL A 108 -6.87 4.83 -32.90
N ILE A 109 -7.26 6.10 -33.07
CA ILE A 109 -8.33 6.74 -32.31
C ILE A 109 -9.66 5.99 -32.55
N ALA A 110 -10.01 5.72 -33.79
CA ALA A 110 -11.24 5.00 -34.15
C ALA A 110 -11.25 3.58 -33.52
N ALA A 111 -10.13 2.86 -33.61
CA ALA A 111 -10.00 1.53 -33.02
C ALA A 111 -10.12 1.56 -31.49
N HIS A 112 -9.47 2.54 -30.82
CA HIS A 112 -9.55 2.69 -29.36
C HIS A 112 -10.97 2.99 -28.87
N GLN A 113 -11.73 3.78 -29.60
CA GLN A 113 -13.14 4.09 -29.31
C GLN A 113 -14.08 2.90 -29.62
N ALA A 114 -13.76 2.10 -30.62
CA ALA A 114 -14.55 0.94 -31.01
C ALA A 114 -14.33 -0.27 -30.10
N ALA A 115 -13.14 -0.38 -29.49
CA ALA A 115 -12.79 -1.49 -28.61
C ALA A 115 -13.64 -1.49 -27.33
N THR A 116 -14.00 -2.69 -26.88
CA THR A 116 -14.63 -2.90 -25.58
C THR A 116 -13.54 -3.09 -24.53
N TRP A 117 -13.39 -2.11 -23.64
CA TRP A 117 -12.41 -2.17 -22.56
C TRP A 117 -13.06 -2.68 -21.29
N GLN A 118 -12.47 -3.70 -20.66
CA GLN A 118 -12.93 -4.24 -19.40
C GLN A 118 -11.82 -4.17 -18.34
N VAL A 119 -12.16 -3.71 -17.14
CA VAL A 119 -11.22 -3.69 -16.02
C VAL A 119 -10.92 -5.10 -15.59
N ALA A 120 -9.65 -5.49 -15.70
CA ALA A 120 -9.13 -6.77 -15.25
C ALA A 120 -8.82 -6.72 -13.74
N PHE A 121 -8.07 -5.72 -13.31
CA PHE A 121 -7.71 -5.51 -11.91
C PHE A 121 -7.34 -4.05 -11.66
N CYS A 122 -7.25 -3.66 -10.36
CA CYS A 122 -6.71 -2.38 -9.93
C CYS A 122 -5.40 -2.57 -9.18
N GLY A 123 -4.51 -1.58 -9.26
CA GLY A 123 -3.22 -1.60 -8.57
C GLY A 123 -2.40 -0.36 -8.91
N PHE A 124 -1.13 -0.31 -8.54
CA PHE A 124 -0.23 0.82 -8.77
C PHE A 124 -0.60 2.08 -7.97
N ALA A 125 -1.84 2.59 -8.10
CA ALA A 125 -2.34 3.75 -7.37
C ALA A 125 -3.86 3.62 -7.17
N PRO A 126 -4.47 4.32 -6.18
CA PRO A 126 -5.92 4.35 -6.00
C PRO A 126 -6.65 4.76 -7.26
N GLY A 127 -7.61 3.94 -7.70
CA GLY A 127 -8.36 4.18 -8.93
C GLY A 127 -7.61 3.92 -10.23
N PHE A 128 -6.35 3.41 -10.19
CA PHE A 128 -5.67 2.98 -11.41
C PHE A 128 -6.15 1.59 -11.82
N ALA A 129 -6.89 1.54 -12.91
CA ALA A 129 -7.45 0.32 -13.47
C ALA A 129 -6.61 -0.17 -14.66
N TYR A 130 -6.26 -1.46 -14.63
CA TYR A 130 -5.69 -2.17 -15.77
C TYR A 130 -6.84 -2.75 -16.60
N MET A 131 -7.12 -2.15 -17.75
CA MET A 131 -8.20 -2.58 -18.65
C MET A 131 -7.64 -3.37 -19.82
N THR A 132 -8.31 -4.45 -20.21
CA THR A 132 -8.01 -5.20 -21.43
C THR A 132 -9.07 -4.91 -22.48
N GLY A 133 -8.62 -4.76 -23.73
CA GLY A 133 -9.48 -4.59 -24.89
C GLY A 133 -9.67 -5.91 -25.64
N ASP A 134 -10.72 -5.97 -26.47
CA ASP A 134 -11.00 -7.08 -27.38
C ASP A 134 -10.20 -7.02 -28.70
N ASP A 135 -9.46 -5.92 -28.94
CA ASP A 135 -8.62 -5.75 -30.13
C ASP A 135 -7.14 -6.06 -29.81
N PRO A 136 -6.59 -7.16 -30.36
CA PRO A 136 -5.21 -7.59 -30.06
C PRO A 136 -4.13 -6.63 -30.58
N ARG A 137 -4.47 -5.67 -31.46
CA ARG A 137 -3.51 -4.66 -31.96
C ARG A 137 -3.02 -3.73 -30.84
N PHE A 138 -3.75 -3.63 -29.73
CA PHE A 138 -3.37 -2.82 -28.57
C PHE A 138 -2.32 -3.48 -27.65
N ASP A 139 -1.63 -4.55 -28.10
CA ASP A 139 -0.43 -5.03 -27.42
C ASP A 139 0.77 -4.14 -27.77
N VAL A 140 0.91 -3.05 -27.03
CA VAL A 140 1.87 -1.97 -27.31
C VAL A 140 3.01 -2.01 -26.27
N PRO A 141 4.29 -2.05 -26.69
CA PRO A 141 5.40 -2.13 -25.73
C PRO A 141 5.48 -0.87 -24.85
N ARG A 142 5.94 -1.06 -23.61
CA ARG A 142 6.31 0.07 -22.74
C ARG A 142 7.41 0.91 -23.37
N ARG A 143 7.52 2.15 -22.93
CA ARG A 143 8.64 3.01 -23.29
C ARG A 143 9.96 2.43 -22.75
N PRO A 144 11.06 2.51 -23.51
CA PRO A 144 12.37 2.07 -23.04
C PRO A 144 12.86 2.84 -21.80
N ALA A 145 12.48 4.12 -21.68
CA ALA A 145 12.78 4.97 -20.53
C ALA A 145 11.48 5.51 -19.92
N PRO A 146 11.20 5.28 -18.64
CA PRO A 146 10.04 5.84 -17.98
C PRO A 146 10.15 7.37 -17.87
N ARG A 147 8.99 8.05 -17.88
CA ARG A 147 8.90 9.47 -17.53
C ARG A 147 8.98 9.64 -16.02
N THR A 148 9.62 10.70 -15.59
CA THR A 148 9.66 11.10 -14.16
C THR A 148 8.30 11.61 -13.67
N ARG A 149 7.45 12.12 -14.57
CA ARG A 149 6.11 12.62 -14.29
C ARG A 149 5.18 12.34 -15.47
N ILE A 150 4.06 11.70 -15.18
CA ILE A 150 2.89 11.55 -16.05
C ILE A 150 1.76 12.29 -15.34
N PRO A 151 1.08 13.26 -16.00
CA PRO A 151 -0.02 14.01 -15.39
C PRO A 151 -1.25 13.13 -15.10
N ALA A 152 -2.00 13.49 -14.05
CA ALA A 152 -3.32 12.93 -13.81
C ALA A 152 -4.23 13.06 -15.05
N GLY A 153 -5.09 12.08 -15.27
CA GLY A 153 -5.98 12.03 -16.43
C GLY A 153 -5.33 11.51 -17.72
N SER A 154 -4.01 11.22 -17.75
CA SER A 154 -3.35 10.65 -18.91
C SER A 154 -3.92 9.28 -19.24
N VAL A 155 -4.44 9.09 -20.46
CA VAL A 155 -4.87 7.80 -21.01
C VAL A 155 -3.68 7.15 -21.70
N ALA A 156 -3.39 5.90 -21.36
CA ALA A 156 -2.13 5.28 -21.76
C ALA A 156 -2.27 3.77 -22.05
N LEU A 157 -1.35 3.26 -22.89
CA LEU A 157 -1.24 1.86 -23.29
C LEU A 157 0.10 1.27 -22.86
N ALA A 158 0.09 0.01 -22.41
CA ALA A 158 1.30 -0.78 -22.20
C ALA A 158 0.99 -2.28 -22.18
N ALA A 159 1.76 -3.08 -22.94
CA ALA A 159 1.41 -4.45 -23.25
C ALA A 159 -0.06 -4.50 -23.70
N ARG A 160 -0.82 -5.48 -23.27
CA ARG A 160 -2.26 -5.60 -23.60
C ARG A 160 -3.19 -4.70 -22.78
N PHE A 161 -2.65 -3.76 -22.00
CA PHE A 161 -3.46 -2.95 -21.09
C PHE A 161 -3.64 -1.51 -21.57
N CYS A 162 -4.85 -0.99 -21.34
CA CYS A 162 -5.14 0.43 -21.27
C CYS A 162 -5.35 0.85 -19.82
N GLY A 163 -4.94 2.06 -19.46
CA GLY A 163 -5.14 2.62 -18.12
C GLY A 163 -5.21 4.14 -18.14
N ILE A 164 -5.76 4.70 -17.07
CA ILE A 164 -5.85 6.15 -16.88
C ILE A 164 -5.15 6.48 -15.57
N TYR A 165 -4.18 7.38 -15.60
CA TYR A 165 -3.46 7.81 -14.42
C TYR A 165 -4.35 8.66 -13.52
N PRO A 166 -4.66 8.23 -12.27
CA PRO A 166 -5.54 8.98 -11.37
C PRO A 166 -4.88 10.22 -10.77
N GLN A 167 -3.55 10.24 -10.72
CA GLN A 167 -2.72 11.30 -10.12
C GLN A 167 -1.38 11.42 -10.84
N ASP A 168 -0.63 12.48 -10.56
CA ASP A 168 0.70 12.67 -11.09
C ASP A 168 1.66 11.61 -10.55
N THR A 169 2.25 10.81 -11.43
CA THR A 169 3.17 9.73 -11.05
C THR A 169 4.26 9.53 -12.11
N PRO A 170 5.42 8.95 -11.76
CA PRO A 170 6.33 8.43 -12.77
C PRO A 170 5.73 7.20 -13.47
N GLY A 171 6.11 6.95 -14.74
CA GLY A 171 5.63 5.78 -15.45
C GLY A 171 6.20 5.62 -16.86
N GLY A 172 6.08 4.40 -17.41
CA GLY A 172 6.63 4.03 -18.71
C GLY A 172 5.58 3.64 -19.75
N TRP A 173 4.31 4.01 -19.59
CA TRP A 173 3.26 3.71 -20.54
C TRP A 173 3.22 4.72 -21.68
N GLN A 174 2.71 4.31 -22.86
CA GLN A 174 2.56 5.15 -24.04
C GLN A 174 1.31 6.02 -23.91
N LEU A 175 1.48 7.33 -23.84
CA LEU A 175 0.38 8.27 -23.67
C LEU A 175 -0.32 8.53 -25.01
N ILE A 176 -1.64 8.24 -25.09
CA ILE A 176 -2.44 8.42 -26.28
C ILE A 176 -3.45 9.58 -26.18
N GLY A 177 -3.74 10.05 -24.97
CA GLY A 177 -4.69 11.14 -24.76
C GLY A 177 -4.82 11.53 -23.31
N THR A 178 -5.76 12.45 -23.05
CA THR A 178 -6.09 12.93 -21.71
C THR A 178 -7.59 12.93 -21.47
N THR A 179 -8.01 12.71 -20.22
CA THR A 179 -9.38 12.90 -19.76
C THR A 179 -9.41 13.74 -18.50
N ARG A 180 -10.51 14.48 -18.29
CA ARG A 180 -10.77 15.23 -17.05
C ARG A 180 -11.65 14.47 -16.08
N VAL A 181 -12.12 13.28 -16.43
CA VAL A 181 -12.92 12.44 -15.51
C VAL A 181 -12.03 11.97 -14.37
N PRO A 182 -12.36 12.28 -13.10
CA PRO A 182 -11.56 11.81 -11.97
C PRO A 182 -11.74 10.30 -11.80
N MET A 183 -10.65 9.56 -11.89
CA MET A 183 -10.65 8.10 -11.67
C MET A 183 -10.83 7.76 -10.20
N TRP A 184 -10.41 8.65 -9.30
CA TRP A 184 -10.53 8.54 -7.86
C TRP A 184 -11.24 9.77 -7.31
N ASP A 185 -12.31 9.58 -6.55
CA ASP A 185 -13.10 10.66 -5.96
C ASP A 185 -13.78 10.18 -4.67
N LEU A 186 -13.34 10.72 -3.53
CA LEU A 186 -13.85 10.35 -2.20
C LEU A 186 -15.31 10.74 -1.97
N SER A 187 -15.91 11.56 -2.82
CA SER A 187 -17.35 11.88 -2.76
C SER A 187 -18.22 10.79 -3.37
N ARG A 188 -17.63 9.81 -4.06
CA ARG A 188 -18.32 8.63 -4.60
C ARG A 188 -18.26 7.45 -3.64
N ASP A 189 -19.23 6.57 -3.74
CA ASP A 189 -19.25 5.27 -3.08
C ASP A 189 -19.45 4.16 -4.13
N PRO A 190 -18.43 3.34 -4.42
CA PRO A 190 -17.05 3.45 -3.98
C PRO A 190 -16.27 4.55 -4.72
N PRO A 191 -15.16 5.08 -4.14
CA PRO A 191 -14.35 6.15 -4.71
C PRO A 191 -13.74 5.87 -6.07
N ALA A 192 -13.30 4.64 -6.34
CA ALA A 192 -12.76 4.24 -7.64
C ALA A 192 -13.87 4.17 -8.69
N LEU A 193 -13.73 4.96 -9.77
CA LEU A 193 -14.67 4.94 -10.90
C LEU A 193 -14.65 3.60 -11.63
N LEU A 194 -13.44 3.08 -11.85
CA LEU A 194 -13.18 1.83 -12.55
C LEU A 194 -12.74 0.76 -11.56
N ARG A 195 -13.45 -0.37 -11.55
CA ARG A 195 -13.22 -1.50 -10.64
C ARG A 195 -13.22 -2.81 -11.43
N PRO A 196 -12.63 -3.89 -10.93
CA PRO A 196 -12.65 -5.19 -11.61
C PRO A 196 -14.06 -5.56 -12.08
N GLY A 197 -14.17 -5.91 -13.37
CA GLY A 197 -15.45 -6.26 -14.00
C GLY A 197 -16.18 -5.10 -14.69
N VAL A 198 -15.96 -3.83 -14.31
CA VAL A 198 -16.56 -2.66 -14.99
C VAL A 198 -16.03 -2.56 -16.43
N ARG A 199 -16.88 -2.14 -17.36
CA ARG A 199 -16.49 -1.79 -18.74
C ARG A 199 -16.28 -0.31 -18.88
N ALA A 200 -15.28 0.08 -19.68
CA ALA A 200 -15.07 1.45 -20.12
C ALA A 200 -15.31 1.55 -21.63
N ARG A 201 -15.98 2.61 -22.04
CA ARG A 201 -16.11 3.02 -23.43
C ARG A 201 -15.55 4.42 -23.60
N PHE A 202 -14.54 4.55 -24.43
CA PHE A 202 -13.94 5.84 -24.73
C PHE A 202 -14.70 6.54 -25.86
N VAL A 203 -14.84 7.85 -25.72
CA VAL A 203 -15.43 8.72 -26.74
C VAL A 203 -14.57 9.96 -26.89
N GLU A 204 -14.44 10.50 -28.09
CA GLU A 204 -13.74 11.76 -28.28
C GLU A 204 -14.55 12.91 -27.66
N GLY A 205 -13.90 13.73 -26.84
CA GLY A 205 -14.56 14.85 -26.16
C GLY A 205 -13.83 15.33 -24.93
N VAL A 206 -14.42 16.33 -24.28
CA VAL A 206 -13.94 16.90 -23.02
C VAL A 206 -15.00 16.68 -21.95
N ALA A 207 -14.61 16.11 -20.82
CA ALA A 207 -15.51 15.94 -19.68
C ALA A 207 -15.75 17.27 -18.97
N GLU A 208 -16.98 17.53 -18.54
CA GLU A 208 -17.27 18.55 -17.55
C GLU A 208 -16.79 18.07 -16.16
N VAL A 209 -16.00 18.89 -15.49
CA VAL A 209 -15.50 18.58 -14.15
C VAL A 209 -16.46 19.15 -13.11
N HIS A 210 -17.06 18.28 -12.32
CA HIS A 210 -17.74 18.70 -11.11
C HIS A 210 -16.72 18.65 -9.95
N PRO A 211 -16.52 19.75 -9.20
CA PRO A 211 -15.62 19.73 -8.06
C PRO A 211 -16.11 18.71 -7.02
N SER A 212 -15.18 17.91 -6.51
CA SER A 212 -15.45 17.00 -5.39
C SER A 212 -15.88 17.80 -4.16
N ALA A 213 -16.80 17.25 -3.37
CA ALA A 213 -17.20 17.89 -2.12
C ALA A 213 -16.00 17.94 -1.16
N ALA A 214 -15.74 19.12 -0.61
CA ALA A 214 -14.70 19.28 0.41
C ALA A 214 -15.08 18.51 1.68
N ILE A 215 -14.11 17.83 2.29
CA ILE A 215 -14.29 17.22 3.61
C ILE A 215 -14.51 18.37 4.61
N PRO A 216 -15.59 18.34 5.43
CA PRO A 216 -15.84 19.39 6.40
C PRO A 216 -14.68 19.50 7.40
N GLU A 217 -14.19 20.72 7.64
CA GLU A 217 -13.21 20.93 8.70
C GLU A 217 -13.87 20.74 10.08
N PRO A 218 -13.13 20.15 11.05
CA PRO A 218 -13.60 20.02 12.43
C PRO A 218 -13.95 21.41 13.00
N GLN A 219 -15.09 21.51 13.67
CA GLN A 219 -15.55 22.76 14.29
C GLN A 219 -15.27 22.75 15.80
N GLY A 220 -14.93 23.93 16.35
CA GLY A 220 -14.72 24.12 17.79
C GLY A 220 -13.29 24.51 18.14
N GLN A 221 -13.04 24.60 19.46
CA GLN A 221 -11.71 24.92 19.98
C GLN A 221 -10.77 23.72 19.78
N PRO A 222 -9.56 23.89 19.21
CA PRO A 222 -8.60 22.81 19.10
C PRO A 222 -8.17 22.31 20.48
N ALA A 223 -7.82 21.03 20.55
CA ALA A 223 -7.22 20.43 21.75
C ALA A 223 -5.71 20.68 21.80
N LEU A 224 -5.04 20.55 20.63
CA LEU A 224 -3.61 20.75 20.47
C LEU A 224 -3.33 21.56 19.19
N THR A 225 -2.26 22.35 19.23
CA THR A 225 -1.69 23.01 18.04
C THR A 225 -0.26 22.53 17.81
N VAL A 226 0.07 22.16 16.57
CA VAL A 226 1.45 21.82 16.17
C VAL A 226 2.26 23.11 16.05
N MET A 227 3.11 23.39 17.04
CA MET A 227 3.95 24.60 17.04
C MET A 227 5.17 24.42 16.14
N GLN A 228 5.74 23.20 16.12
CA GLN A 228 6.92 22.88 15.33
C GLN A 228 6.99 21.39 15.07
N THR A 229 7.34 21.02 13.85
CA THR A 229 7.71 19.65 13.51
C THR A 229 8.82 19.65 12.45
N ALA A 230 9.80 18.76 12.59
CA ALA A 230 10.88 18.59 11.60
C ALA A 230 10.42 17.75 10.40
N PHE A 231 9.48 16.83 10.61
CA PHE A 231 8.88 15.98 9.58
C PHE A 231 7.36 16.03 9.73
N PRO A 232 6.59 15.86 8.64
CA PRO A 232 5.14 15.78 8.74
C PRO A 232 4.70 14.67 9.71
N ILE A 233 3.72 14.99 10.57
CA ILE A 233 3.08 14.04 11.47
C ILE A 233 1.89 13.44 10.74
N VAL A 234 1.62 12.16 10.90
CA VAL A 234 0.50 11.50 10.23
C VAL A 234 -0.44 10.85 11.24
N PHE A 235 -1.74 10.88 10.94
CA PHE A 235 -2.69 10.06 11.67
C PHE A 235 -2.52 8.60 11.29
N GLN A 236 -2.57 7.71 12.29
CA GLN A 236 -2.53 6.27 12.08
C GLN A 236 -3.49 5.54 13.02
N ASP A 237 -4.06 4.46 12.49
CA ASP A 237 -4.87 3.50 13.22
C ASP A 237 -4.53 2.06 12.76
N GLU A 238 -5.47 1.12 12.79
CA GLU A 238 -5.25 -0.24 12.31
C GLU A 238 -5.28 -0.38 10.78
N GLY A 239 -5.49 0.73 10.03
CA GLY A 239 -5.52 0.76 8.58
C GLY A 239 -6.88 0.36 7.98
N ARG A 240 -6.92 0.22 6.63
CA ARG A 240 -8.12 -0.04 5.82
C ARG A 240 -8.01 -1.32 4.99
N PRO A 241 -8.00 -2.52 5.60
CA PRO A 241 -7.95 -3.77 4.85
C PRO A 241 -9.17 -3.94 3.94
N GLY A 242 -9.04 -4.76 2.89
CA GLY A 242 -10.15 -5.07 1.98
C GLY A 242 -10.38 -4.05 0.85
N GLN A 243 -9.46 -3.10 0.64
CA GLN A 243 -9.59 -2.06 -0.39
C GLN A 243 -8.78 -2.35 -1.67
N GLY A 244 -8.22 -3.55 -1.79
CA GLY A 244 -7.39 -3.96 -2.94
C GLY A 244 -8.12 -3.89 -4.27
N GLY A 245 -9.44 -4.14 -4.31
CA GLY A 245 -10.28 -3.99 -5.50
C GLY A 245 -10.35 -2.56 -6.06
N GLN A 246 -9.91 -1.56 -5.28
CA GLN A 246 -9.83 -0.16 -5.68
C GLN A 246 -8.38 0.33 -5.88
N GLY A 247 -7.39 -0.56 -5.75
CA GLY A 247 -5.98 -0.21 -5.86
C GLY A 247 -5.39 0.44 -4.60
N VAL A 248 -6.02 0.26 -3.43
CA VAL A 248 -5.63 0.89 -2.16
C VAL A 248 -5.05 -0.15 -1.21
N SER A 249 -3.85 0.13 -0.68
CA SER A 249 -3.22 -0.68 0.38
C SER A 249 -3.89 -0.47 1.73
N ALA A 250 -3.66 -1.39 2.68
CA ALA A 250 -4.24 -1.26 4.01
C ALA A 250 -3.70 -0.04 4.78
N SER A 251 -2.43 0.32 4.59
CA SER A 251 -1.74 1.32 5.40
C SER A 251 -1.80 0.99 6.91
N GLY A 252 -1.85 2.00 7.79
CA GLY A 252 -1.91 1.83 9.25
C GLY A 252 -0.58 2.09 9.95
N ALA A 253 -0.57 2.00 11.27
CA ALA A 253 0.62 2.25 12.08
C ALA A 253 1.74 1.25 11.74
N LEU A 254 3.00 1.76 11.68
CA LEU A 254 4.17 0.92 11.40
C LEU A 254 4.64 0.10 12.60
N ASP A 255 4.32 0.55 13.82
CA ASP A 255 4.45 -0.21 15.06
C ASP A 255 3.08 -0.27 15.75
N MET A 256 2.29 -1.29 15.37
CA MET A 256 0.95 -1.52 15.90
C MET A 256 0.95 -1.73 17.41
N GLY A 257 1.99 -2.37 17.93
CA GLY A 257 2.15 -2.60 19.36
C GLY A 257 2.28 -1.28 20.12
N ALA A 258 3.13 -0.37 19.66
CA ALA A 258 3.28 0.95 20.28
C ALA A 258 1.99 1.77 20.18
N MET A 259 1.36 1.82 19.02
CA MET A 259 0.06 2.49 18.82
C MET A 259 -0.99 2.01 19.82
N ARG A 260 -1.14 0.70 19.94
CA ARG A 260 -2.12 0.08 20.87
C ARG A 260 -1.79 0.36 22.33
N ARG A 261 -0.50 0.36 22.70
CA ARG A 261 -0.05 0.74 24.06
C ARG A 261 -0.39 2.19 24.38
N ALA A 262 -0.18 3.14 23.44
CA ALA A 262 -0.54 4.54 23.63
C ALA A 262 -2.04 4.71 23.92
N ASN A 263 -2.88 4.05 23.14
CA ASN A 263 -4.33 4.09 23.31
C ASN A 263 -4.76 3.50 24.65
N ARG A 264 -4.26 2.31 25.01
CA ARG A 264 -4.60 1.68 26.31
C ARG A 264 -4.16 2.55 27.48
N ALA A 265 -2.99 3.20 27.37
CA ALA A 265 -2.49 4.07 28.43
C ALA A 265 -3.42 5.24 28.77
N VAL A 266 -4.20 5.74 27.83
CA VAL A 266 -5.21 6.80 28.07
C VAL A 266 -6.66 6.25 28.12
N GLY A 267 -6.83 4.94 28.08
CA GLY A 267 -8.14 4.29 28.18
C GLY A 267 -8.99 4.37 26.90
N ASN A 268 -8.37 4.66 25.76
CA ASN A 268 -9.07 4.59 24.46
C ASN A 268 -9.19 3.14 23.97
N PRO A 269 -10.12 2.86 23.02
CA PRO A 269 -10.09 1.64 22.24
C PRO A 269 -8.70 1.48 21.58
N SER A 270 -8.15 0.25 21.56
CA SER A 270 -6.77 0.00 21.12
C SER A 270 -6.48 0.45 19.68
N GLY A 271 -7.46 0.41 18.79
CA GLY A 271 -7.38 0.83 17.39
C GLY A 271 -7.81 2.29 17.14
N ALA A 272 -8.00 3.10 18.18
CA ALA A 272 -8.35 4.51 17.97
C ALA A 272 -7.22 5.26 17.24
N PRO A 273 -7.55 6.27 16.40
CA PRO A 273 -6.54 7.08 15.72
C PRO A 273 -5.55 7.75 16.68
N VAL A 274 -4.28 7.69 16.35
CA VAL A 274 -3.16 8.35 17.06
C VAL A 274 -2.33 9.16 16.08
N LEU A 275 -1.42 9.98 16.59
CA LEU A 275 -0.38 10.61 15.78
C LEU A 275 0.85 9.68 15.73
N GLU A 276 1.31 9.34 14.53
CA GLU A 276 2.61 8.73 14.32
C GLU A 276 3.63 9.83 14.00
N ILE A 277 4.65 9.92 14.82
CA ILE A 277 5.72 10.92 14.76
C ILE A 277 7.02 10.22 14.37
N THR A 278 7.59 10.62 13.23
CA THR A 278 8.87 10.08 12.76
C THR A 278 10.01 10.97 13.24
N LEU A 279 10.98 10.39 13.95
CA LEU A 279 12.23 11.00 14.47
C LEU A 279 12.03 12.22 15.39
N GLY A 280 11.23 13.18 15.08
CA GLY A 280 11.14 14.47 15.78
C GLY A 280 12.28 15.45 15.36
N PRO A 281 12.50 16.62 16.06
CA PRO A 281 11.70 17.06 17.19
C PRO A 281 10.29 17.54 16.81
N VAL A 282 9.35 17.40 17.74
CA VAL A 282 8.00 17.94 17.63
C VAL A 282 7.68 18.76 18.87
N ARG A 283 7.05 19.93 18.71
CA ARG A 283 6.52 20.74 19.80
C ARG A 283 5.03 20.98 19.59
N LEU A 284 4.23 20.59 20.57
CA LEU A 284 2.78 20.79 20.57
C LEU A 284 2.41 21.67 21.76
N ARG A 285 1.41 22.54 21.57
CA ARG A 285 0.79 23.31 22.64
C ARG A 285 -0.61 22.78 22.90
N ALA A 286 -0.94 22.63 24.18
CA ALA A 286 -2.30 22.36 24.61
C ALA A 286 -3.15 23.65 24.54
N ASP A 287 -4.25 23.64 23.80
CA ASP A 287 -5.15 24.79 23.68
C ASP A 287 -6.32 24.70 24.69
N GLN A 288 -6.48 23.54 25.33
CA GLN A 288 -7.36 23.24 26.45
C GLN A 288 -6.74 22.13 27.32
N PRO A 289 -7.23 21.89 28.54
CA PRO A 289 -6.73 20.78 29.33
C PRO A 289 -6.89 19.42 28.62
N VAL A 290 -5.80 18.65 28.50
CA VAL A 290 -5.77 17.36 27.80
C VAL A 290 -5.00 16.30 28.58
N THR A 291 -5.34 15.03 28.37
CA THR A 291 -4.54 13.91 28.80
C THR A 291 -4.00 13.16 27.59
N LEU A 292 -2.68 12.97 27.55
CA LEU A 292 -1.95 12.37 26.45
C LEU A 292 -1.23 11.12 26.91
N ALA A 293 -0.92 10.23 25.95
CA ALA A 293 0.07 9.17 26.16
C ALA A 293 1.03 9.11 25.00
N LEU A 294 2.32 8.96 25.27
CA LEU A 294 3.38 8.77 24.28
C LEU A 294 4.06 7.42 24.50
N THR A 295 4.17 6.65 23.41
CA THR A 295 4.85 5.35 23.36
C THR A 295 5.75 5.27 22.13
N GLY A 296 6.54 4.20 22.02
CA GLY A 296 7.49 4.02 20.91
C GLY A 296 8.86 4.60 21.24
N ALA A 297 9.46 5.34 20.30
CA ALA A 297 10.90 5.67 20.35
C ALA A 297 11.26 6.83 21.30
N ALA A 298 10.44 7.87 21.41
CA ALA A 298 10.76 9.08 22.18
C ALA A 298 10.06 9.14 23.54
N LEU A 299 10.58 9.99 24.42
CA LEU A 299 9.94 10.39 25.67
C LEU A 299 9.43 11.83 25.53
N ALA A 300 8.23 12.10 26.05
CA ALA A 300 7.71 13.46 26.13
C ALA A 300 8.44 14.28 27.21
N VAL A 301 8.63 15.58 26.97
CA VAL A 301 9.27 16.50 27.91
C VAL A 301 8.36 17.74 28.05
N VAL A 302 8.01 18.09 29.29
CA VAL A 302 7.23 19.29 29.64
C VAL A 302 8.05 20.13 30.62
N ALA A 303 8.20 21.42 30.34
CA ALA A 303 9.01 22.34 31.17
C ALA A 303 10.41 21.80 31.52
N GLY A 304 11.04 21.03 30.59
CA GLY A 304 12.37 20.44 30.79
C GLY A 304 12.38 19.10 31.55
N HIS A 305 11.23 18.60 31.97
CA HIS A 305 11.13 17.33 32.72
C HIS A 305 10.56 16.22 31.85
N PRO A 306 11.17 15.01 31.87
CA PRO A 306 10.61 13.86 31.18
C PRO A 306 9.29 13.45 31.83
N MET A 307 8.32 13.13 30.97
CA MET A 307 6.97 12.74 31.39
C MET A 307 6.83 11.21 31.43
N PRO A 308 5.95 10.69 32.30
CA PRO A 308 5.55 9.28 32.21
C PRO A 308 4.78 9.01 30.90
N THR A 309 4.49 7.74 30.62
CA THR A 309 3.78 7.32 29.40
C THR A 309 2.46 8.08 29.23
N ALA A 310 1.64 8.17 30.28
CA ALA A 310 0.41 8.99 30.30
C ALA A 310 0.61 10.22 31.20
N PHE A 311 0.25 11.40 30.70
CA PHE A 311 0.42 12.68 31.40
C PHE A 311 -0.67 13.68 31.02
N ALA A 312 -0.90 14.67 31.89
CA ALA A 312 -1.85 15.76 31.65
C ALA A 312 -1.12 17.05 31.32
N LEU A 313 -1.77 17.90 30.53
CA LEU A 313 -1.35 19.27 30.24
C LEU A 313 -2.52 20.21 30.52
N ASP A 314 -2.23 21.38 31.09
CA ASP A 314 -3.16 22.48 31.19
C ASP A 314 -3.15 23.32 29.91
N ALA A 315 -4.19 24.15 29.72
CA ALA A 315 -4.24 25.07 28.59
C ALA A 315 -3.03 26.03 28.59
N GLY A 316 -2.32 26.10 27.48
CA GLY A 316 -1.10 26.87 27.31
C GLY A 316 0.20 26.10 27.55
N ASP A 317 0.15 24.91 28.14
CA ASP A 317 1.33 24.08 28.30
C ASP A 317 1.88 23.59 26.95
N GLU A 318 3.20 23.49 26.86
CA GLU A 318 3.90 22.93 25.71
C GLU A 318 4.58 21.62 26.04
N VAL A 319 4.38 20.63 25.18
CA VAL A 319 5.10 19.36 25.21
C VAL A 319 6.11 19.31 24.06
N MET A 320 7.33 18.92 24.39
CA MET A 320 8.41 18.63 23.44
C MET A 320 8.56 17.11 23.31
N ILE A 321 8.60 16.63 22.08
CA ILE A 321 8.97 15.24 21.74
C ILE A 321 10.31 15.33 21.00
N PRO A 322 11.43 15.09 21.69
CA PRO A 322 12.77 15.21 21.12
C PRO A 322 13.07 14.06 20.14
N PRO A 323 14.15 14.19 19.33
CA PRO A 323 14.66 13.07 18.55
C PRO A 323 14.98 11.88 19.48
N PRO A 324 14.54 10.65 19.11
CA PRO A 324 14.78 9.48 19.95
C PRO A 324 16.25 9.05 19.92
N ALA A 325 16.74 8.50 21.04
CA ALA A 325 18.06 7.88 21.13
C ALA A 325 18.12 6.47 20.51
N ALA A 326 16.96 5.82 20.37
CA ALA A 326 16.79 4.50 19.78
C ALA A 326 15.39 4.43 19.16
N GLY A 327 15.24 3.61 18.13
CA GLY A 327 14.01 3.55 17.36
C GLY A 327 13.85 4.74 16.41
N MET A 328 12.68 4.85 15.83
CA MET A 328 12.39 5.85 14.79
C MET A 328 11.02 6.51 14.95
N ARG A 329 10.04 5.80 15.51
CA ARG A 329 8.63 6.23 15.52
C ARG A 329 8.06 6.27 16.92
N SER A 330 7.32 7.35 17.19
CA SER A 330 6.58 7.55 18.43
C SER A 330 5.11 7.74 18.14
N TYR A 331 4.26 7.28 19.05
CA TYR A 331 2.80 7.31 18.90
C TYR A 331 2.18 8.10 20.04
N LEU A 332 1.49 9.19 19.69
CA LEU A 332 0.82 10.06 20.64
C LEU A 332 -0.69 9.84 20.57
N ALA A 333 -1.27 9.36 21.66
CA ALA A 333 -2.70 9.22 21.85
C ALA A 333 -3.25 10.39 22.69
N LEU A 334 -4.45 10.87 22.31
CA LEU A 334 -5.24 11.83 23.07
C LEU A 334 -6.40 11.09 23.75
N ARG A 335 -6.57 11.25 25.06
CA ARG A 335 -7.72 10.67 25.78
C ARG A 335 -9.03 11.17 25.19
N GLY A 336 -9.94 10.25 24.91
CA GLY A 336 -11.19 10.53 24.19
C GLY A 336 -11.05 10.55 22.67
N GLY A 337 -9.82 10.35 22.15
CA GLY A 337 -9.51 10.25 20.71
C GLY A 337 -9.42 11.60 20.00
N PHE A 338 -8.83 11.60 18.83
CA PHE A 338 -8.82 12.72 17.90
C PHE A 338 -10.12 12.75 17.08
N ASP A 339 -10.63 13.99 16.82
CA ASP A 339 -11.72 14.22 15.86
C ASP A 339 -11.12 14.31 14.47
N VAL A 340 -11.12 13.18 13.79
CA VAL A 340 -10.60 13.01 12.44
C VAL A 340 -11.56 12.15 11.63
N ALA A 341 -11.92 12.63 10.44
CA ALA A 341 -12.84 11.91 9.56
C ALA A 341 -12.15 10.68 8.95
N PRO A 342 -12.73 9.47 9.07
CA PRO A 342 -12.19 8.29 8.43
C PRO A 342 -12.40 8.33 6.91
N VAL A 343 -11.43 7.81 6.16
CA VAL A 343 -11.50 7.58 4.71
C VAL A 343 -11.46 6.08 4.48
N LEU A 344 -12.48 5.52 3.83
CA LEU A 344 -12.63 4.06 3.66
C LEU A 344 -12.55 3.29 5.00
N GLY A 345 -13.14 3.85 6.04
CA GLY A 345 -13.23 3.24 7.36
C GLY A 345 -12.01 3.41 8.27
N SER A 346 -10.95 4.13 7.84
CA SER A 346 -9.72 4.33 8.61
C SER A 346 -9.28 5.79 8.59
N ALA A 347 -8.70 6.27 9.70
CA ALA A 347 -8.03 7.56 9.80
C ALA A 347 -6.54 7.48 9.44
N ALA A 348 -6.02 6.34 9.01
CA ALA A 348 -4.63 6.22 8.60
C ALA A 348 -4.32 7.07 7.36
N THR A 349 -3.24 7.83 7.42
CA THR A 349 -2.67 8.54 6.26
C THR A 349 -1.76 7.58 5.49
N ASP A 350 -2.14 7.25 4.26
CA ASP A 350 -1.28 6.56 3.30
C ASP A 350 -0.48 7.59 2.51
N THR A 351 0.84 7.58 2.69
CA THR A 351 1.74 8.59 2.11
C THR A 351 2.09 8.33 0.65
N LEU A 352 1.85 7.11 0.14
CA LEU A 352 2.05 6.76 -1.27
C LEU A 352 0.76 6.97 -2.08
N ALA A 353 -0.35 6.50 -1.54
CA ALA A 353 -1.65 6.53 -2.19
C ALA A 353 -2.36 7.88 -2.04
N PHE A 354 -1.94 8.73 -1.11
CA PHE A 354 -2.59 9.98 -0.73
C PHE A 354 -4.05 9.77 -0.32
N VAL A 355 -4.28 8.73 0.49
CA VAL A 355 -5.59 8.36 1.04
C VAL A 355 -5.57 8.54 2.55
N GLY A 356 -6.57 9.20 3.09
CA GLY A 356 -6.68 9.55 4.51
C GLY A 356 -6.46 11.04 4.75
N PRO A 357 -6.35 11.46 6.02
CA PRO A 357 -6.09 12.85 6.38
C PRO A 357 -4.73 13.33 5.86
N ASP A 358 -4.64 14.60 5.51
CA ASP A 358 -3.38 15.22 5.10
C ASP A 358 -2.33 15.15 6.23
N PRO A 359 -1.03 15.00 5.89
CA PRO A 359 0.04 15.08 6.86
C PRO A 359 0.06 16.43 7.57
N LEU A 360 0.18 16.41 8.89
CA LEU A 360 0.17 17.59 9.74
C LEU A 360 1.54 18.30 9.72
N THR A 361 1.49 19.61 9.57
CA THR A 361 2.65 20.50 9.55
C THR A 361 2.52 21.59 10.59
N ASN A 362 3.48 22.53 10.64
CA ASN A 362 3.45 23.66 11.56
C ASN A 362 2.15 24.45 11.42
N GLY A 363 1.51 24.77 12.54
CA GLY A 363 0.24 25.48 12.62
C GLY A 363 -1.00 24.59 12.53
N ALA A 364 -0.86 23.28 12.27
CA ALA A 364 -1.99 22.37 12.23
C ALA A 364 -2.71 22.32 13.59
N ARG A 365 -4.03 22.33 13.56
CA ARG A 365 -4.91 22.28 14.73
C ARG A 365 -5.55 20.92 14.84
N LEU A 366 -5.51 20.34 16.04
CA LEU A 366 -6.00 19.01 16.35
C LEU A 366 -7.18 19.12 17.30
N HIS A 367 -8.28 18.49 16.96
CA HIS A 367 -9.51 18.54 17.74
C HIS A 367 -9.73 17.24 18.50
N ALA A 368 -10.29 17.32 19.71
CA ALA A 368 -10.66 16.16 20.50
C ALA A 368 -12.05 15.67 20.10
N ALA A 369 -12.20 14.36 19.89
CA ALA A 369 -13.49 13.73 19.65
C ALA A 369 -14.35 13.60 20.92
N ASN A 370 -13.72 13.72 22.09
CA ASN A 370 -14.38 13.62 23.41
C ASN A 370 -15.22 12.35 23.58
N ARG A 371 -14.77 11.25 23.03
CA ARG A 371 -15.43 9.95 23.15
C ARG A 371 -15.22 9.39 24.57
N PRO A 372 -16.14 8.58 25.08
CA PRO A 372 -15.95 7.89 26.35
C PRO A 372 -14.67 7.07 26.34
N ALA A 373 -13.89 7.16 27.42
CA ALA A 373 -12.64 6.44 27.61
C ALA A 373 -12.67 5.69 28.94
N ALA A 374 -12.06 4.51 28.97
CA ALA A 374 -11.90 3.70 30.18
C ALA A 374 -10.91 4.38 31.17
N ALA A 375 -10.64 3.74 32.30
CA ALA A 375 -9.59 4.19 33.23
C ALA A 375 -8.21 4.20 32.54
N ILE A 376 -7.34 5.13 32.97
CA ILE A 376 -5.93 5.15 32.57
C ILE A 376 -5.29 3.84 33.05
N ALA A 377 -4.63 3.11 32.13
CA ALA A 377 -3.96 1.87 32.45
C ALA A 377 -2.60 2.13 33.10
N ALA A 378 -2.09 1.14 33.84
CA ALA A 378 -0.71 1.15 34.29
C ALA A 378 0.27 1.15 33.09
N PRO A 379 1.44 1.77 33.20
CA PRO A 379 2.45 1.71 32.14
C PRO A 379 2.80 0.25 31.79
N GLU A 380 2.86 -0.03 30.50
CA GLU A 380 3.35 -1.31 29.98
C GLU A 380 4.84 -1.20 29.63
N ASP A 381 5.56 -2.30 29.76
CA ASP A 381 6.95 -2.38 29.33
C ASP A 381 7.05 -2.14 27.81
N GLN A 382 8.01 -1.31 27.42
CA GLN A 382 8.30 -1.07 26.01
C GLN A 382 9.46 -1.96 25.56
N PRO A 383 9.43 -2.52 24.35
CA PRO A 383 10.53 -3.31 23.82
C PRO A 383 11.78 -2.42 23.66
N SER A 384 12.95 -3.03 23.77
CA SER A 384 14.21 -2.37 23.43
C SER A 384 14.23 -2.08 21.92
N LEU A 385 14.55 -0.86 21.54
CA LEU A 385 14.57 -0.41 20.16
C LEU A 385 16.01 -0.27 19.63
N PRO A 386 16.23 -0.52 18.32
CA PRO A 386 17.55 -0.46 17.71
C PRO A 386 18.05 0.97 17.55
N LYS A 387 19.38 1.13 17.53
CA LYS A 387 20.09 2.40 17.29
C LYS A 387 20.83 2.36 15.96
N PRO A 388 21.22 3.51 15.38
CA PRO A 388 22.18 3.55 14.30
C PRO A 388 23.46 2.77 14.68
N GLY A 389 23.94 1.89 13.79
CA GLY A 389 25.06 1.00 14.00
C GLY A 389 24.70 -0.40 14.51
N ASP A 390 23.53 -0.61 15.09
CA ASP A 390 23.09 -1.94 15.51
C ASP A 390 22.78 -2.84 14.30
N THR A 391 22.98 -4.15 14.45
CA THR A 391 22.47 -5.16 13.51
C THR A 391 21.23 -5.82 14.10
N VAL A 392 20.11 -5.75 13.35
CA VAL A 392 18.81 -6.30 13.72
C VAL A 392 18.55 -7.56 12.91
N GLU A 393 18.28 -8.68 13.58
CA GLU A 393 17.86 -9.90 12.92
C GLU A 393 16.34 -9.89 12.69
N LEU A 394 15.93 -10.10 11.43
CA LEU A 394 14.52 -10.15 11.05
C LEU A 394 14.18 -11.52 10.44
N PRO A 395 13.27 -12.28 11.05
CA PRO A 395 12.83 -13.55 10.52
C PRO A 395 11.96 -13.35 9.27
N VAL A 396 12.23 -14.17 8.24
CA VAL A 396 11.52 -14.15 6.95
C VAL A 396 10.99 -15.52 6.54
N THR A 397 9.96 -15.51 5.71
CA THR A 397 9.54 -16.63 4.88
C THR A 397 10.08 -16.41 3.47
N LEU A 398 10.84 -17.34 2.90
CA LEU A 398 11.30 -17.26 1.51
C LEU A 398 10.11 -17.40 0.56
N GLY A 399 10.09 -16.62 -0.50
CA GLY A 399 9.02 -16.60 -1.51
C GLY A 399 8.32 -15.23 -1.58
N PRO A 400 7.34 -15.06 -2.47
CA PRO A 400 6.81 -16.03 -3.42
C PRO A 400 7.70 -16.26 -4.67
N ARG A 401 8.70 -15.41 -4.93
CA ARG A 401 9.57 -15.48 -6.11
C ARG A 401 11.01 -15.86 -5.78
N ALA A 402 11.24 -16.62 -4.70
CA ALA A 402 12.56 -17.14 -4.39
C ALA A 402 13.11 -18.06 -5.50
N ASP A 403 12.25 -18.69 -6.31
CA ASP A 403 12.60 -19.49 -7.51
C ASP A 403 13.19 -18.66 -8.68
N TRP A 404 13.18 -17.33 -8.58
CA TRP A 404 13.86 -16.42 -9.51
C TRP A 404 15.34 -16.15 -9.14
N PHE A 405 15.79 -16.73 -8.04
CA PHE A 405 17.13 -16.56 -7.50
C PHE A 405 17.82 -17.91 -7.35
N THR A 406 19.11 -17.96 -7.64
CA THR A 406 19.90 -19.17 -7.41
C THR A 406 20.09 -19.43 -5.92
N PRO A 407 20.42 -20.66 -5.50
CA PRO A 407 20.75 -20.95 -4.10
C PRO A 407 21.84 -20.03 -3.52
N ASP A 408 22.85 -19.69 -4.33
CA ASP A 408 23.95 -18.80 -3.92
C ASP A 408 23.47 -17.36 -3.70
N MET A 409 22.53 -16.85 -4.55
CA MET A 409 21.91 -15.54 -4.35
C MET A 409 21.07 -15.50 -3.09
N ILE A 410 20.32 -16.56 -2.79
CA ILE A 410 19.55 -16.67 -1.55
C ILE A 410 20.50 -16.73 -0.34
N ALA A 411 21.57 -17.52 -0.41
CA ALA A 411 22.57 -17.60 0.64
C ALA A 411 23.25 -16.22 0.86
N HIS A 412 23.57 -15.49 -0.22
CA HIS A 412 24.11 -14.14 -0.15
C HIS A 412 23.13 -13.18 0.51
N PHE A 413 21.85 -13.22 0.14
CA PHE A 413 20.78 -12.41 0.76
C PHE A 413 20.70 -12.60 2.28
N LEU A 414 20.80 -13.85 2.76
CA LEU A 414 20.68 -14.21 4.17
C LEU A 414 21.96 -13.98 4.99
N SER A 415 23.13 -14.03 4.36
CA SER A 415 24.42 -13.92 5.07
C SER A 415 24.92 -12.48 5.26
N GLN A 416 24.35 -11.51 4.53
CA GLN A 416 24.81 -10.12 4.54
C GLN A 416 24.05 -9.26 5.54
N ASP A 417 24.77 -8.29 6.13
CA ASP A 417 24.19 -7.21 6.93
C ASP A 417 23.84 -6.02 6.03
N TRP A 418 22.58 -5.85 5.74
CA TRP A 418 22.06 -4.82 4.83
C TRP A 418 21.95 -3.47 5.55
N LEU A 419 22.63 -2.43 5.08
CA LEU A 419 22.56 -1.09 5.65
C LEU A 419 21.20 -0.43 5.35
N VAL A 420 20.54 0.08 6.38
CA VAL A 420 19.32 0.91 6.23
C VAL A 420 19.70 2.31 5.80
N THR A 421 19.18 2.75 4.64
CA THR A 421 19.53 4.04 4.06
C THR A 421 18.57 5.17 4.48
N PRO A 422 18.99 6.45 4.41
CA PRO A 422 18.12 7.59 4.71
C PRO A 422 16.93 7.76 3.75
N GLN A 423 16.92 7.09 2.58
CA GLN A 423 15.81 7.11 1.62
C GLN A 423 14.63 6.20 2.04
N SER A 424 14.69 5.63 3.22
CA SER A 424 13.62 4.84 3.81
C SER A 424 12.42 5.72 4.21
N SER A 425 11.20 5.18 4.07
CA SER A 425 9.95 5.89 4.35
C SER A 425 8.88 4.91 4.86
N ARG A 426 7.63 5.36 4.98
CA ARG A 426 6.49 4.48 5.27
C ARG A 426 6.18 3.49 4.13
N VAL A 427 6.63 3.78 2.91
CA VAL A 427 6.50 2.89 1.74
C VAL A 427 7.40 1.67 1.86
N GLY A 428 8.63 1.89 2.36
CA GLY A 428 9.59 0.81 2.53
C GLY A 428 10.98 1.26 2.98
N ILE A 429 11.71 0.31 3.54
CA ILE A 429 13.11 0.45 3.91
C ILE A 429 13.97 0.14 2.68
N ARG A 430 14.78 1.11 2.26
CA ARG A 430 15.77 0.91 1.20
C ARG A 430 17.07 0.44 1.81
N LEU A 431 17.55 -0.69 1.32
CA LEU A 431 18.72 -1.38 1.85
C LEU A 431 19.89 -1.23 0.88
N GLU A 432 21.08 -1.16 1.42
CA GLU A 432 22.34 -1.06 0.67
C GLU A 432 23.32 -2.14 1.13
N GLY A 433 23.99 -2.78 0.15
CA GLY A 433 24.99 -3.82 0.39
C GLY A 433 25.59 -4.30 -0.93
N ALA A 434 26.29 -5.43 -0.91
CA ALA A 434 26.70 -6.08 -2.15
C ALA A 434 25.46 -6.53 -2.93
N PRO A 435 25.27 -6.11 -4.19
CA PRO A 435 24.02 -6.29 -4.90
C PRO A 435 23.74 -7.77 -5.23
N ILE A 436 22.47 -8.15 -5.24
CA ILE A 436 22.00 -9.43 -5.75
C ILE A 436 21.77 -9.29 -7.25
N THR A 437 22.78 -9.63 -8.04
CA THR A 437 22.72 -9.49 -9.49
C THR A 437 22.06 -10.71 -10.12
N ARG A 438 21.02 -10.51 -10.93
CA ARG A 438 20.38 -11.56 -11.72
C ARG A 438 20.78 -11.43 -13.19
N ASP A 439 21.16 -12.52 -13.80
CA ASP A 439 21.45 -12.59 -15.25
C ASP A 439 20.15 -12.60 -16.10
N ASP A 440 19.01 -12.78 -15.45
CA ASP A 440 17.70 -12.86 -16.08
C ASP A 440 17.09 -11.47 -16.28
N ALA A 441 17.02 -11.04 -17.53
CA ALA A 441 16.43 -9.76 -17.94
C ALA A 441 14.89 -9.81 -18.08
N ARG A 442 14.23 -10.95 -17.81
CA ARG A 442 12.76 -11.06 -17.90
C ARG A 442 12.11 -10.08 -16.96
N GLU A 443 11.11 -9.40 -17.45
CA GLU A 443 10.20 -8.61 -16.61
C GLU A 443 9.19 -9.56 -15.92
N LEU A 444 9.00 -9.35 -14.62
CA LEU A 444 7.93 -10.02 -13.90
C LEU A 444 6.59 -9.31 -14.23
N PRO A 445 5.57 -10.03 -14.72
CA PRO A 445 4.23 -9.45 -14.80
C PRO A 445 3.79 -8.94 -13.41
N SER A 446 3.01 -7.85 -13.39
CA SER A 446 2.54 -7.26 -12.14
C SER A 446 1.86 -8.29 -11.24
N GLU A 447 2.27 -8.35 -9.97
CA GLU A 447 1.79 -9.27 -8.95
C GLU A 447 1.36 -8.51 -7.70
N GLY A 448 0.44 -9.08 -6.90
CA GLY A 448 0.10 -8.57 -5.58
C GLY A 448 1.33 -8.56 -4.66
N THR A 449 1.44 -7.51 -3.85
CA THR A 449 2.51 -7.36 -2.85
C THR A 449 1.93 -7.30 -1.44
N GLU A 450 2.74 -7.70 -0.45
CA GLU A 450 2.35 -7.77 0.96
C GLU A 450 3.23 -6.83 1.79
N THR A 451 2.71 -6.30 2.90
CA THR A 451 3.53 -5.64 3.91
C THR A 451 4.61 -6.61 4.41
N GLY A 452 5.85 -6.15 4.46
CA GLY A 452 6.99 -7.00 4.79
C GLY A 452 7.63 -7.72 3.59
N ALA A 453 7.07 -7.61 2.38
CA ALA A 453 7.69 -8.16 1.18
C ALA A 453 9.02 -7.49 0.85
N ILE A 454 10.02 -8.29 0.48
CA ILE A 454 11.37 -7.82 0.13
C ILE A 454 11.57 -8.02 -1.37
N GLN A 455 11.46 -6.93 -2.11
CA GLN A 455 11.69 -6.92 -3.55
C GLN A 455 13.15 -6.71 -3.90
N ILE A 456 13.60 -7.36 -4.99
CA ILE A 456 14.92 -7.16 -5.58
C ILE A 456 14.76 -6.51 -6.95
N PRO A 457 14.87 -5.16 -7.06
CA PRO A 457 14.89 -4.45 -8.33
C PRO A 457 16.11 -4.78 -9.17
N HIS A 458 16.20 -4.25 -10.39
CA HIS A 458 17.35 -4.46 -11.28
C HIS A 458 18.69 -3.97 -10.70
N SER A 459 18.66 -3.02 -9.76
CA SER A 459 19.87 -2.56 -9.05
C SER A 459 20.48 -3.63 -8.14
N GLY A 460 19.75 -4.71 -7.83
CA GLY A 460 20.16 -5.73 -6.88
C GLY A 460 20.09 -5.30 -5.42
N GLN A 461 19.63 -4.08 -5.12
CA GLN A 461 19.49 -3.57 -3.75
C GLN A 461 18.08 -3.88 -3.21
N PRO A 462 17.95 -4.58 -2.08
CA PRO A 462 16.63 -4.95 -1.56
C PRO A 462 15.80 -3.73 -1.12
N VAL A 463 14.49 -3.84 -1.31
CA VAL A 463 13.50 -2.90 -0.75
C VAL A 463 12.53 -3.70 0.09
N LEU A 464 12.53 -3.47 1.40
CA LEU A 464 11.60 -4.06 2.34
C LEU A 464 10.35 -3.18 2.43
N PHE A 465 9.22 -3.65 1.93
CA PHE A 465 7.96 -2.92 1.96
C PHE A 465 7.39 -2.78 3.38
N LEU A 466 6.89 -1.58 3.68
CA LEU A 466 6.18 -1.26 4.91
C LEU A 466 4.69 -1.00 4.63
N ALA A 467 3.97 -0.32 5.53
CA ALA A 467 2.52 -0.22 5.49
C ALA A 467 1.96 0.48 4.24
N ASP A 468 2.63 1.51 3.73
CA ASP A 468 2.16 2.28 2.56
C ASP A 468 2.75 1.74 1.23
N HIS A 469 3.03 0.43 1.15
CA HIS A 469 3.59 -0.18 -0.06
C HIS A 469 2.61 -0.15 -1.23
N PRO A 470 3.10 -0.18 -2.49
CA PRO A 470 2.21 -0.32 -3.63
C PRO A 470 1.50 -1.67 -3.60
N LEU A 471 0.19 -1.70 -3.91
CA LEU A 471 -0.63 -2.92 -3.86
C LEU A 471 -0.14 -4.01 -4.83
N THR A 472 0.41 -3.60 -5.98
CA THR A 472 0.99 -4.51 -6.97
C THR A 472 2.38 -4.02 -7.40
N GLY A 473 3.26 -4.96 -7.73
CA GLY A 473 4.63 -4.68 -8.17
C GLY A 473 5.09 -5.62 -9.28
N GLY A 474 6.16 -5.23 -9.99
CA GLY A 474 6.75 -5.97 -11.11
C GLY A 474 8.18 -6.44 -10.84
N TYR A 475 8.65 -6.41 -9.60
CA TYR A 475 9.95 -6.96 -9.22
C TYR A 475 9.79 -8.21 -8.35
N PRO A 476 10.65 -9.23 -8.52
CA PRO A 476 10.52 -10.46 -7.75
C PRO A 476 10.74 -10.23 -6.26
N VAL A 477 9.83 -10.78 -5.46
CA VAL A 477 9.90 -10.81 -4.00
C VAL A 477 10.66 -12.06 -3.58
N ILE A 478 11.85 -11.88 -3.00
CA ILE A 478 12.72 -12.97 -2.56
C ILE A 478 12.24 -13.58 -1.24
N ALA A 479 11.69 -12.75 -0.36
CA ALA A 479 11.20 -13.15 0.96
C ALA A 479 10.15 -12.16 1.47
N THR A 480 9.41 -12.54 2.52
CA THR A 480 8.49 -11.66 3.24
C THR A 480 8.77 -11.78 4.73
N LEU A 481 8.78 -10.65 5.46
CA LEU A 481 8.91 -10.63 6.91
C LEU A 481 7.81 -11.46 7.56
N ARG A 482 8.16 -12.14 8.63
CA ARG A 482 7.15 -12.73 9.49
C ARG A 482 6.40 -11.63 10.25
N PRO A 483 5.07 -11.77 10.48
CA PRO A 483 4.24 -10.71 11.06
C PRO A 483 4.75 -10.17 12.41
N GLU A 484 5.34 -11.02 13.23
CA GLU A 484 5.92 -10.65 14.53
C GLU A 484 7.13 -9.70 14.44
N ALA A 485 7.73 -9.55 13.25
CA ALA A 485 8.86 -8.66 13.01
C ALA A 485 8.46 -7.29 12.44
N LEU A 486 7.19 -7.09 12.05
CA LEU A 486 6.74 -5.87 11.37
C LEU A 486 6.87 -4.63 12.27
N ASP A 487 6.44 -4.72 13.52
CA ASP A 487 6.57 -3.61 14.50
C ASP A 487 8.03 -3.19 14.68
N LEU A 488 8.93 -4.18 14.83
CA LEU A 488 10.36 -3.92 14.94
C LEU A 488 10.93 -3.30 13.66
N ALA A 489 10.55 -3.79 12.48
CA ALA A 489 10.96 -3.21 11.19
C ALA A 489 10.55 -1.74 11.09
N GLY A 490 9.35 -1.40 11.60
CA GLY A 490 8.86 -0.03 11.69
C GLY A 490 9.74 0.89 12.54
N GLN A 491 10.59 0.35 13.39
CA GLN A 491 11.43 1.11 14.34
C GLN A 491 12.93 1.16 13.97
N ILE A 492 13.36 0.47 12.90
CA ILE A 492 14.78 0.42 12.54
C ILE A 492 15.22 1.75 11.91
N PRO A 493 16.15 2.50 12.52
CA PRO A 493 16.58 3.79 12.01
C PRO A 493 17.61 3.67 10.86
N PRO A 494 17.74 4.70 10.01
CA PRO A 494 18.87 4.81 9.09
C PRO A 494 20.21 4.69 9.80
N GLY A 495 21.16 3.97 9.17
CA GLY A 495 22.47 3.66 9.75
C GLY A 495 22.50 2.39 10.59
N ALA A 496 21.39 1.80 10.95
CA ALA A 496 21.31 0.42 11.44
C ALA A 496 21.48 -0.59 10.29
N ARG A 497 21.67 -1.86 10.62
CA ARG A 497 21.79 -2.95 9.66
C ARG A 497 20.71 -3.99 9.91
N ILE A 498 20.27 -4.66 8.86
CA ILE A 498 19.31 -5.76 8.91
C ILE A 498 20.00 -7.02 8.40
N ARG A 499 19.89 -8.11 9.18
CA ARG A 499 20.21 -9.47 8.75
C ARG A 499 18.92 -10.26 8.67
N PHE A 500 18.66 -10.88 7.52
CA PHE A 500 17.48 -11.72 7.35
C PHE A 500 17.78 -13.16 7.73
N THR A 501 16.83 -13.82 8.42
CA THR A 501 16.94 -15.23 8.82
C THR A 501 15.73 -16.02 8.33
N ALA A 502 15.96 -17.11 7.62
CA ALA A 502 14.90 -17.98 7.11
C ALA A 502 14.90 -19.33 7.86
N ALA A 503 13.74 -19.74 8.37
CA ALA A 503 13.60 -20.98 9.12
C ALA A 503 13.55 -22.23 8.21
N ALA A 504 13.13 -22.06 6.94
CA ALA A 504 12.98 -23.15 5.99
C ALA A 504 13.28 -22.68 4.56
N PRO A 505 13.71 -23.59 3.67
CA PRO A 505 13.85 -23.31 2.25
C PRO A 505 12.48 -23.03 1.60
N PHE A 506 12.52 -22.37 0.43
CA PHE A 506 11.32 -22.13 -0.36
C PHE A 506 10.80 -23.42 -1.01
N HIS A 507 9.50 -23.65 -0.87
CA HIS A 507 8.79 -24.72 -1.58
C HIS A 507 7.37 -24.27 -1.92
N ASP A 508 6.91 -24.63 -3.13
CA ASP A 508 5.49 -24.49 -3.48
C ASP A 508 4.62 -25.32 -2.53
N ILE A 509 3.46 -24.82 -2.19
CA ILE A 509 2.44 -25.59 -1.46
C ILE A 509 1.84 -26.61 -2.43
N LYS A 510 2.17 -27.89 -2.25
CA LYS A 510 1.69 -28.99 -3.10
C LYS A 510 0.31 -29.45 -2.66
N VAL A 511 -0.64 -29.45 -3.59
CA VAL A 511 -1.97 -30.04 -3.45
C VAL A 511 -2.04 -31.22 -4.40
N GLN A 512 -2.52 -32.35 -3.92
CA GLN A 512 -2.86 -33.47 -4.79
C GLN A 512 -4.24 -33.21 -5.39
N PRO A 513 -4.44 -33.37 -6.69
CA PRO A 513 -5.73 -33.22 -7.35
C PRO A 513 -6.78 -34.23 -6.86
#